data_1f7b6a95896515599b27770b010acd7a
#
_entry.id   1f7b6a95896515599b27770b010acd7a
#
_cell.length_a   1.000
_cell.length_b   1.000
_cell.length_c   1.000
_cell.angle_alpha   90.00
_cell.angle_beta   90.00
_cell.angle_gamma   90.00
#
_symmetry.space_group_name_H-M   'P 1'
#
loop_
_entity.id
_entity.type
_entity.pdbx_description
1 polymer ?
#
loop_
_entity_poly.entity_id
_entity_poly.type
_entity_poly.pdbx_seq_one_letter_code
_entity_poly.pdbx_strand_id
1 'polypeptide(L)'
;LERLEREGLDGQRIPLRHIVKSTPSSMHSFFELSKLIGEGPVVLTTVDTIFRPDDFAKYIAALEKALAKGYDGMMGVTDYVDDEKPLYVSVDSGNSITGFHDLCVDGCRYVSGGIYGLNTDCLKTLADCMEKGVSRMRNFQRALVVDDRRLLAFPFTKVLDIDHASDIAKAEQFLAE
;
A
#
# COMPACT_ATOMS: atom_id res chain seq x y z
N LEU A 1 15.48 -8.85 12.47
CA LEU A 1 14.67 -8.11 13.45
C LEU A 1 15.46 -7.83 14.71
N GLU A 2 15.99 -8.82 15.41
CA GLU A 2 16.80 -8.66 16.66
C GLU A 2 17.92 -7.61 16.54
N ARG A 3 18.55 -7.52 15.37
CA ARG A 3 19.56 -6.49 15.11
C ARG A 3 18.94 -5.10 15.08
N LEU A 4 17.81 -4.91 14.41
CA LEU A 4 17.09 -3.63 14.36
C LEU A 4 16.56 -3.20 15.73
N GLU A 5 16.07 -4.17 16.52
CA GLU A 5 15.63 -3.90 17.90
C GLU A 5 16.78 -3.42 18.80
N ARG A 6 17.97 -4.01 18.63
CA ARG A 6 19.13 -3.70 19.42
C ARG A 6 19.87 -2.44 18.95
N GLU A 7 20.08 -2.30 17.65
CA GLU A 7 20.95 -1.29 17.04
C GLU A 7 20.18 -0.11 16.45
N GLY A 8 18.85 -0.29 16.20
CA GLY A 8 18.04 0.69 15.49
C GLY A 8 18.34 0.72 13.99
N LEU A 9 17.82 1.74 13.32
CA LEU A 9 18.13 2.05 11.93
C LEU A 9 19.02 3.28 11.90
N ASP A 10 20.18 3.17 11.24
CA ASP A 10 21.20 4.24 11.16
C ASP A 10 21.56 4.87 12.52
N GLY A 11 21.64 4.02 13.55
CA GLY A 11 21.97 4.45 14.92
C GLY A 11 20.80 5.09 15.68
N GLN A 12 19.64 5.20 15.08
CA GLN A 12 18.42 5.70 15.73
C GLN A 12 17.53 4.54 16.18
N ARG A 13 17.18 4.51 17.46
CA ARG A 13 16.19 3.55 17.96
C ARG A 13 14.80 3.90 17.43
N ILE A 14 14.20 2.97 16.71
CA ILE A 14 12.81 3.05 16.27
C ILE A 14 11.94 2.13 17.14
N PRO A 15 10.73 2.54 17.53
CA PRO A 15 9.78 1.65 18.17
C PRO A 15 9.38 0.54 17.18
N LEU A 16 9.82 -0.68 17.43
CA LEU A 16 9.54 -1.83 16.55
C LEU A 16 8.59 -2.79 17.26
N ARG A 17 7.54 -3.19 16.55
CA ARG A 17 6.68 -4.33 16.91
C ARG A 17 6.64 -5.27 15.74
N HIS A 18 6.68 -6.57 16.00
CA HIS A 18 6.66 -7.56 14.93
C HIS A 18 5.78 -8.76 15.27
N ILE A 19 5.33 -9.46 14.25
CA ILE A 19 4.62 -10.73 14.36
C ILE A 19 5.32 -11.72 13.45
N VAL A 20 5.65 -12.90 13.98
CA VAL A 20 6.17 -14.02 13.20
C VAL A 20 5.05 -15.05 13.04
N LYS A 21 4.42 -15.07 11.87
CA LYS A 21 3.28 -15.95 11.58
C LYS A 21 3.19 -16.24 10.08
N SER A 22 2.99 -17.50 9.73
CA SER A 22 2.61 -17.86 8.36
C SER A 22 1.13 -17.55 8.15
N THR A 23 0.80 -16.89 7.06
CA THR A 23 -0.57 -16.51 6.73
C THR A 23 -0.91 -16.88 5.28
N PRO A 24 -2.19 -17.10 4.94
CA PRO A 24 -2.60 -17.50 3.59
C PRO A 24 -2.37 -16.42 2.51
N SER A 25 -2.31 -15.14 2.88
CA SER A 25 -2.05 -14.04 1.94
C SER A 25 -1.60 -12.77 2.67
N SER A 26 -1.09 -11.78 1.93
CA SER A 26 -0.69 -10.47 2.45
C SER A 26 -1.82 -9.74 3.19
N MET A 27 -3.08 -9.90 2.76
CA MET A 27 -4.23 -9.36 3.50
C MET A 27 -4.38 -9.96 4.90
N HIS A 28 -4.16 -11.27 5.05
CA HIS A 28 -4.18 -11.93 6.35
C HIS A 28 -3.00 -11.48 7.23
N SER A 29 -1.82 -11.26 6.63
CA SER A 29 -0.67 -10.68 7.34
C SER A 29 -1.00 -9.27 7.85
N PHE A 30 -1.63 -8.44 7.02
CA PHE A 30 -2.07 -7.11 7.42
C PHE A 30 -3.11 -7.16 8.54
N PHE A 31 -4.07 -8.09 8.49
CA PHE A 31 -5.04 -8.28 9.55
C PHE A 31 -4.38 -8.66 10.89
N GLU A 32 -3.36 -9.53 10.88
CA GLU A 32 -2.62 -9.83 12.10
C GLU A 32 -1.87 -8.60 12.63
N LEU A 33 -1.21 -7.84 11.73
CA LEU A 33 -0.52 -6.59 12.10
C LEU A 33 -1.49 -5.52 12.61
N SER A 34 -2.71 -5.46 12.08
CA SER A 34 -3.69 -4.45 12.48
C SER A 34 -4.06 -4.53 13.96
N LYS A 35 -3.90 -5.69 14.60
CA LYS A 35 -4.09 -5.89 16.04
C LYS A 35 -3.04 -5.16 16.91
N LEU A 36 -1.91 -4.77 16.32
CA LEU A 36 -0.86 -3.99 16.98
C LEU A 36 -0.97 -2.49 16.71
N ILE A 37 -1.86 -2.09 15.79
CA ILE A 37 -2.08 -0.68 15.44
C ILE A 37 -2.91 -0.03 16.54
N GLY A 38 -2.44 1.11 17.02
CA GLY A 38 -3.19 1.94 17.98
C GLY A 38 -4.22 2.82 17.27
N GLU A 39 -4.62 3.89 17.93
CA GLU A 39 -5.46 4.93 17.34
C GLU A 39 -4.67 5.75 16.33
N GLY A 40 -5.28 6.04 15.18
CA GLY A 40 -4.72 6.88 14.13
C GLY A 40 -4.54 6.20 12.79
N PRO A 41 -4.15 6.97 11.76
CA PRO A 41 -3.92 6.45 10.43
C PRO A 41 -2.65 5.59 10.37
N VAL A 42 -2.61 4.70 9.40
CA VAL A 42 -1.46 3.81 9.16
C VAL A 42 -0.99 3.92 7.72
N VAL A 43 0.28 3.66 7.49
CA VAL A 43 0.83 3.39 6.17
C VAL A 43 1.35 1.96 6.15
N LEU A 44 0.84 1.18 5.23
CA LEU A 44 1.28 -0.18 4.95
C LEU A 44 2.04 -0.17 3.63
N THR A 45 3.19 -0.82 3.60
CA THR A 45 3.94 -1.14 2.38
C THR A 45 4.19 -2.64 2.31
N THR A 46 4.27 -3.20 1.12
CA THR A 46 4.86 -4.53 0.92
C THR A 46 6.38 -4.43 1.06
N VAL A 47 7.03 -5.55 1.43
CA VAL A 47 8.47 -5.57 1.75
C VAL A 47 9.35 -5.55 0.49
N ASP A 48 8.78 -5.92 -0.62
CA ASP A 48 9.39 -6.06 -1.95
C ASP A 48 9.20 -4.82 -2.85
N THR A 49 8.43 -3.86 -2.38
CA THR A 49 8.14 -2.62 -3.13
C THR A 49 9.27 -1.60 -2.96
N ILE A 50 9.84 -1.16 -4.08
CA ILE A 50 10.91 -0.16 -4.15
C ILE A 50 10.38 1.13 -4.76
N PHE A 51 10.60 2.23 -4.08
CA PHE A 51 10.23 3.59 -4.51
C PHE A 51 11.27 4.61 -4.03
N ARG A 52 11.26 5.82 -4.61
CA ARG A 52 12.18 6.88 -4.20
C ARG A 52 11.76 7.49 -2.85
N PRO A 53 12.70 7.71 -1.93
CA PRO A 53 12.41 8.31 -0.62
C PRO A 53 11.70 9.67 -0.72
N ASP A 54 12.08 10.50 -1.70
CA ASP A 54 11.46 11.82 -1.92
C ASP A 54 9.99 11.72 -2.33
N ASP A 55 9.61 10.73 -3.14
CA ASP A 55 8.22 10.50 -3.51
C ASP A 55 7.43 9.99 -2.32
N PHE A 56 8.03 9.16 -1.48
CA PHE A 56 7.40 8.70 -0.24
C PHE A 56 7.18 9.85 0.76
N ALA A 57 8.14 10.75 0.90
CA ALA A 57 7.98 11.94 1.75
C ALA A 57 6.81 12.85 1.26
N LYS A 58 6.70 13.05 -0.06
CA LYS A 58 5.57 13.78 -0.67
C LYS A 58 4.24 13.05 -0.45
N TYR A 59 4.25 11.70 -0.58
CA TYR A 59 3.09 10.87 -0.32
C TYR A 59 2.59 11.02 1.11
N ILE A 60 3.46 10.95 2.12
CA ILE A 60 3.07 11.15 3.53
C ILE A 60 2.42 12.51 3.74
N ALA A 61 3.04 13.58 3.24
CA ALA A 61 2.49 14.94 3.36
C ALA A 61 1.14 15.11 2.62
N ALA A 62 0.94 14.39 1.51
CA ALA A 62 -0.32 14.37 0.78
C ALA A 62 -1.40 13.55 1.52
N LEU A 63 -1.04 12.41 2.10
CA LEU A 63 -1.92 11.56 2.91
C LEU A 63 -2.49 12.34 4.09
N GLU A 64 -1.65 13.03 4.87
CA GLU A 64 -2.09 13.84 6.00
C GLU A 64 -3.14 14.88 5.58
N LYS A 65 -2.90 15.57 4.45
CA LYS A 65 -3.84 16.55 3.90
C LYS A 65 -5.15 15.91 3.42
N ALA A 66 -5.07 14.71 2.83
CA ALA A 66 -6.25 13.98 2.36
C ALA A 66 -7.13 13.53 3.54
N LEU A 67 -6.53 12.96 4.57
CA LEU A 67 -7.22 12.55 5.79
C LEU A 67 -7.88 13.75 6.49
N ALA A 68 -7.19 14.89 6.57
CA ALA A 68 -7.76 16.12 7.11
C ALA A 68 -8.97 16.66 6.31
N LYS A 69 -9.08 16.30 5.02
CA LYS A 69 -10.23 16.61 4.15
C LYS A 69 -11.33 15.55 4.18
N GLY A 70 -11.21 14.55 5.06
CA GLY A 70 -12.19 13.49 5.23
C GLY A 70 -12.11 12.37 4.19
N TYR A 71 -10.98 12.18 3.51
CA TYR A 71 -10.72 10.94 2.80
C TYR A 71 -10.39 9.82 3.79
N ASP A 72 -10.73 8.59 3.44
CA ASP A 72 -10.46 7.41 4.27
C ASP A 72 -9.07 6.83 4.03
N GLY A 73 -8.49 7.11 2.86
CA GLY A 73 -7.17 6.63 2.53
C GLY A 73 -6.61 7.21 1.23
N MET A 74 -5.34 6.87 1.00
CA MET A 74 -4.60 7.20 -0.21
C MET A 74 -3.78 6.00 -0.62
N MET A 75 -3.90 5.60 -1.89
CA MET A 75 -3.15 4.49 -2.46
C MET A 75 -1.98 5.03 -3.28
N GLY A 76 -0.78 4.53 -3.03
CA GLY A 76 0.35 4.73 -3.93
C GLY A 76 0.12 3.96 -5.22
N VAL A 77 0.19 4.67 -6.33
CA VAL A 77 -0.04 4.12 -7.66
C VAL A 77 1.09 4.56 -8.60
N THR A 78 1.25 3.88 -9.71
CA THR A 78 2.20 4.25 -10.76
C THR A 78 1.61 3.99 -12.15
N ASP A 79 2.05 4.73 -13.15
CA ASP A 79 1.77 4.44 -14.56
C ASP A 79 2.82 3.51 -15.20
N TYR A 80 3.89 3.18 -14.45
CA TYR A 80 4.89 2.21 -14.85
C TYR A 80 4.40 0.78 -14.57
N VAL A 81 4.22 -0.03 -15.60
CA VAL A 81 3.72 -1.41 -15.52
C VAL A 81 4.84 -2.38 -15.84
N ASP A 82 5.36 -3.09 -14.83
CA ASP A 82 6.38 -4.14 -14.94
C ASP A 82 5.94 -5.45 -14.23
N ASP A 83 4.68 -5.54 -13.80
CA ASP A 83 4.09 -6.69 -13.14
C ASP A 83 3.36 -7.59 -14.16
N GLU A 84 3.52 -8.91 -14.02
CA GLU A 84 2.82 -9.91 -14.86
C GLU A 84 1.30 -9.90 -14.64
N LYS A 85 0.84 -9.49 -13.47
CA LYS A 85 -0.58 -9.47 -13.06
C LYS A 85 -0.94 -8.17 -12.34
N PRO A 86 -0.78 -7.02 -13.00
CA PRO A 86 -1.02 -5.73 -12.38
C PRO A 86 -2.46 -5.61 -11.89
N LEU A 87 -2.65 -4.85 -10.82
CA LEU A 87 -3.98 -4.42 -10.39
C LEU A 87 -4.21 -3.01 -10.91
N TYR A 88 -5.02 -2.89 -11.96
CA TYR A 88 -5.35 -1.61 -12.58
C TYR A 88 -6.25 -0.77 -11.69
N VAL A 89 -6.00 0.53 -11.68
CA VAL A 89 -6.72 1.51 -10.85
C VAL A 89 -7.42 2.52 -11.75
N SER A 90 -8.74 2.56 -11.70
CA SER A 90 -9.54 3.60 -12.33
C SER A 90 -9.72 4.78 -11.37
N VAL A 91 -9.64 5.99 -11.92
CA VAL A 91 -9.76 7.25 -11.15
C VAL A 91 -10.63 8.25 -11.90
N ASP A 92 -11.25 9.15 -11.15
CA ASP A 92 -11.92 10.32 -11.71
C ASP A 92 -10.92 11.45 -12.04
N SER A 93 -11.42 12.59 -12.50
CA SER A 93 -10.60 13.76 -12.84
C SER A 93 -9.87 14.38 -11.64
N GLY A 94 -10.32 14.09 -10.42
CA GLY A 94 -9.73 14.55 -9.16
C GLY A 94 -8.78 13.52 -8.53
N ASN A 95 -8.43 12.44 -9.24
CA ASN A 95 -7.69 11.28 -8.74
C ASN A 95 -8.38 10.53 -7.60
N SER A 96 -9.70 10.67 -7.40
CA SER A 96 -10.44 9.76 -6.52
C SER A 96 -10.54 8.40 -7.18
N ILE A 97 -10.27 7.35 -6.43
CA ILE A 97 -10.30 5.98 -6.92
C ILE A 97 -11.75 5.54 -7.10
N THR A 98 -12.07 5.07 -8.30
CA THR A 98 -13.40 4.57 -8.67
C THR A 98 -13.47 3.05 -8.76
N GLY A 99 -12.32 2.38 -8.87
CA GLY A 99 -12.28 0.91 -8.92
C GLY A 99 -10.89 0.33 -9.03
N PHE A 100 -10.82 -0.99 -8.78
CA PHE A 100 -9.65 -1.84 -8.93
C PHE A 100 -9.98 -3.04 -9.81
N HIS A 101 -9.20 -3.28 -10.87
CA HIS A 101 -9.53 -4.21 -11.95
C HIS A 101 -8.36 -5.16 -12.27
N ASP A 102 -8.66 -6.41 -12.62
CA ASP A 102 -7.65 -7.38 -13.09
C ASP A 102 -7.28 -7.15 -14.56
N LEU A 103 -8.13 -6.41 -15.30
CA LEU A 103 -7.89 -6.02 -16.69
C LEU A 103 -8.04 -4.50 -16.80
N CYS A 104 -7.29 -3.90 -17.70
CA CYS A 104 -7.43 -2.47 -17.98
C CYS A 104 -8.80 -2.20 -18.62
N VAL A 105 -9.59 -1.36 -17.97
CA VAL A 105 -10.92 -0.89 -18.45
C VAL A 105 -10.90 0.62 -18.63
N ASP A 106 -11.95 1.19 -19.16
CA ASP A 106 -12.09 2.65 -19.30
C ASP A 106 -11.96 3.34 -17.92
N GLY A 107 -11.19 4.41 -17.88
CA GLY A 107 -10.86 5.13 -16.64
C GLY A 107 -9.65 4.57 -15.87
N CYS A 108 -9.08 3.44 -16.27
CA CYS A 108 -7.80 2.99 -15.73
C CYS A 108 -6.67 3.91 -16.20
N ARG A 109 -5.92 4.39 -15.24
CA ARG A 109 -4.79 5.29 -15.49
C ARG A 109 -3.50 4.80 -14.85
N TYR A 110 -3.62 3.99 -13.82
CA TYR A 110 -2.52 3.55 -12.99
C TYR A 110 -2.64 2.05 -12.69
N VAL A 111 -1.57 1.53 -12.08
CA VAL A 111 -1.55 0.26 -11.37
C VAL A 111 -1.24 0.49 -9.90
N SER A 112 -1.72 -0.40 -9.02
CA SER A 112 -1.47 -0.34 -7.57
C SER A 112 0.01 -0.61 -7.28
N GLY A 113 0.64 0.27 -6.50
CA GLY A 113 2.07 0.21 -6.18
C GLY A 113 2.38 -0.40 -4.81
N GLY A 114 1.47 -1.15 -4.19
CA GLY A 114 1.77 -1.81 -2.91
C GLY A 114 1.90 -0.88 -1.69
N ILE A 115 1.46 0.37 -1.80
CA ILE A 115 1.56 1.40 -0.75
C ILE A 115 0.15 1.86 -0.38
N TYR A 116 -0.21 1.76 0.90
CA TYR A 116 -1.58 1.99 1.38
C TYR A 116 -1.58 2.90 2.60
N GLY A 117 -2.02 4.13 2.47
CA GLY A 117 -2.32 5.03 3.59
C GLY A 117 -3.80 4.93 3.96
N LEU A 118 -4.12 4.55 5.18
CA LEU A 118 -5.48 4.20 5.59
C LEU A 118 -5.81 4.84 6.94
N ASN A 119 -7.07 5.27 7.11
CA ASN A 119 -7.60 5.57 8.42
C ASN A 119 -8.11 4.30 9.14
N THR A 120 -8.52 4.43 10.38
CA THR A 120 -9.01 3.30 11.19
C THR A 120 -10.32 2.71 10.68
N ASP A 121 -11.13 3.46 9.93
CA ASP A 121 -12.38 2.93 9.37
C ASP A 121 -12.12 1.91 8.26
N CYS A 122 -11.01 2.04 7.53
CA CYS A 122 -10.57 1.02 6.58
C CYS A 122 -10.22 -0.32 7.25
N LEU A 123 -9.79 -0.30 8.53
CA LEU A 123 -9.53 -1.54 9.27
C LEU A 123 -10.83 -2.29 9.63
N LYS A 124 -11.96 -1.60 9.70
CA LYS A 124 -13.28 -2.26 9.83
C LYS A 124 -13.60 -3.06 8.57
N THR A 125 -13.41 -2.46 7.39
CA THR A 125 -13.54 -3.18 6.11
C THR A 125 -12.60 -4.38 6.03
N LEU A 126 -11.37 -4.28 6.57
CA LEU A 126 -10.44 -5.41 6.64
C LEU A 126 -11.00 -6.54 7.53
N ALA A 127 -11.55 -6.23 8.70
CA ALA A 127 -12.16 -7.20 9.59
C ALA A 127 -13.36 -7.89 8.94
N ASP A 128 -14.24 -7.13 8.28
CA ASP A 128 -15.39 -7.67 7.53
C ASP A 128 -14.95 -8.60 6.39
N CYS A 129 -13.87 -8.27 5.70
CA CYS A 129 -13.27 -9.15 4.69
C CYS A 129 -12.84 -10.49 5.29
N MET A 130 -12.23 -10.46 6.47
CA MET A 130 -11.80 -11.68 7.17
C MET A 130 -13.00 -12.54 7.58
N GLU A 131 -14.05 -11.95 8.13
CA GLU A 131 -15.27 -12.64 8.52
C GLU A 131 -15.98 -13.29 7.32
N LYS A 132 -15.96 -12.63 6.17
CA LYS A 132 -16.55 -13.12 4.90
C LYS A 132 -15.65 -14.13 4.15
N GLY A 133 -14.47 -14.46 4.70
CA GLY A 133 -13.51 -15.37 4.04
C GLY A 133 -12.88 -14.80 2.77
N VAL A 134 -12.88 -13.48 2.60
CA VAL A 134 -12.19 -12.81 1.49
C VAL A 134 -10.68 -13.00 1.67
N SER A 135 -9.96 -13.14 0.57
CA SER A 135 -8.51 -13.35 0.55
C SER A 135 -7.85 -12.45 -0.49
N ARG A 136 -6.56 -12.19 -0.34
CA ARG A 136 -5.69 -11.37 -1.18
C ARG A 136 -5.93 -9.85 -1.03
N MET A 137 -4.84 -9.10 -1.02
CA MET A 137 -4.87 -7.64 -0.86
C MET A 137 -5.69 -6.92 -1.93
N ARG A 138 -5.67 -7.37 -3.20
CA ARG A 138 -6.49 -6.80 -4.27
C ARG A 138 -7.99 -6.85 -4.00
N ASN A 139 -8.46 -7.87 -3.30
CA ASN A 139 -9.88 -7.99 -2.95
C ASN A 139 -10.24 -7.10 -1.76
N PHE A 140 -9.33 -6.87 -0.83
CA PHE A 140 -9.49 -5.86 0.20
C PHE A 140 -9.58 -4.45 -0.41
N GLN A 141 -8.73 -4.11 -1.39
CA GLN A 141 -8.81 -2.83 -2.08
C GLN A 141 -10.18 -2.64 -2.77
N ARG A 142 -10.71 -3.70 -3.40
CA ARG A 142 -12.07 -3.68 -3.99
C ARG A 142 -13.16 -3.50 -2.93
N ALA A 143 -13.02 -4.18 -1.78
CA ALA A 143 -13.97 -4.06 -0.69
C ALA A 143 -14.00 -2.62 -0.13
N LEU A 144 -12.88 -1.92 -0.06
CA LEU A 144 -12.86 -0.52 0.34
C LEU A 144 -13.74 0.35 -0.57
N VAL A 145 -13.69 0.13 -1.89
CA VAL A 145 -14.55 0.87 -2.84
C VAL A 145 -16.01 0.48 -2.68
N VAL A 146 -16.31 -0.81 -2.50
CA VAL A 146 -17.68 -1.32 -2.27
C VAL A 146 -18.29 -0.76 -0.98
N ASP A 147 -17.47 -0.55 0.05
CA ASP A 147 -17.87 0.05 1.32
C ASP A 147 -17.88 1.60 1.28
N ASP A 148 -17.87 2.19 0.08
CA ASP A 148 -17.90 3.64 -0.15
C ASP A 148 -16.77 4.40 0.56
N ARG A 149 -15.60 3.76 0.79
CA ARG A 149 -14.43 4.44 1.34
C ARG A 149 -13.88 5.42 0.31
N ARG A 150 -13.72 6.67 0.75
CA ARG A 150 -13.19 7.75 -0.08
C ARG A 150 -11.68 7.63 -0.20
N LEU A 151 -11.20 7.11 -1.32
CA LEU A 151 -9.79 6.83 -1.57
C LEU A 151 -9.23 7.76 -2.65
N LEU A 152 -8.01 8.26 -2.45
CA LEU A 152 -7.25 8.98 -3.46
C LEU A 152 -6.12 8.13 -4.03
N ALA A 153 -5.81 8.31 -5.29
CA ALA A 153 -4.60 7.81 -5.92
C ALA A 153 -3.50 8.86 -5.82
N PHE A 154 -2.33 8.46 -5.35
CA PHE A 154 -1.12 9.27 -5.36
C PHE A 154 -0.10 8.67 -6.33
N PRO A 155 0.19 9.34 -7.46
CA PRO A 155 1.14 8.83 -8.43
C PRO A 155 2.58 8.95 -7.92
N PHE A 156 3.24 7.81 -7.79
CA PHE A 156 4.70 7.75 -7.66
C PHE A 156 5.33 7.81 -9.05
N THR A 157 6.50 8.40 -9.17
CA THR A 157 7.25 8.48 -10.43
C THR A 157 7.51 7.09 -11.01
N LYS A 158 7.86 6.14 -10.13
CA LYS A 158 8.02 4.73 -10.46
C LYS A 158 7.93 3.91 -9.17
N VAL A 159 7.35 2.73 -9.30
CA VAL A 159 7.35 1.70 -8.26
C VAL A 159 7.79 0.40 -8.90
N LEU A 160 8.67 -0.32 -8.24
CA LEU A 160 9.16 -1.64 -8.68
C LEU A 160 8.90 -2.65 -7.59
N ASP A 161 8.48 -3.84 -7.97
CA ASP A 161 8.44 -5.00 -7.09
C ASP A 161 9.63 -5.92 -7.37
N ILE A 162 10.25 -6.46 -6.33
CA ILE A 162 11.37 -7.40 -6.44
C ILE A 162 10.83 -8.81 -6.25
N ASP A 163 10.37 -9.40 -7.33
CA ASP A 163 9.90 -10.78 -7.37
C ASP A 163 11.01 -11.77 -7.71
N HIS A 164 12.03 -11.33 -8.48
CA HIS A 164 13.12 -12.13 -8.97
C HIS A 164 14.48 -11.50 -8.70
N ALA A 165 15.54 -12.34 -8.69
CA ALA A 165 16.91 -11.85 -8.51
C ALA A 165 17.35 -10.84 -9.61
N SER A 166 16.77 -10.93 -10.82
CA SER A 166 17.00 -9.97 -11.91
C SER A 166 16.48 -8.56 -11.61
N ASP A 167 15.47 -8.43 -10.73
CA ASP A 167 14.86 -7.15 -10.42
C ASP A 167 15.71 -6.33 -9.47
N ILE A 168 16.63 -6.96 -8.75
CA ILE A 168 17.60 -6.28 -7.86
C ILE A 168 18.43 -5.28 -8.65
N ALA A 169 18.98 -5.69 -9.81
CA ALA A 169 19.79 -4.78 -10.63
C ALA A 169 18.98 -3.60 -11.19
N LYS A 170 17.71 -3.82 -11.56
CA LYS A 170 16.79 -2.76 -11.98
C LYS A 170 16.51 -1.77 -10.84
N ALA A 171 16.30 -2.30 -9.62
CA ALA A 171 16.05 -1.49 -8.43
C ALA A 171 17.28 -0.66 -8.04
N GLU A 172 18.48 -1.24 -8.06
CA GLU A 172 19.73 -0.54 -7.80
C GLU A 172 19.96 0.60 -8.81
N GLN A 173 19.73 0.34 -10.10
CA GLN A 173 19.82 1.38 -11.13
C GLN A 173 18.82 2.50 -10.90
N PHE A 174 17.56 2.16 -10.59
CA PHE A 174 16.49 3.14 -10.33
C PHE A 174 16.79 4.04 -9.12
N LEU A 175 17.39 3.49 -8.07
CA LEU A 175 17.75 4.25 -6.87
C LEU A 175 19.02 5.10 -7.05
N ALA A 176 19.85 4.79 -8.04
CA ALA A 176 21.07 5.54 -8.37
C ALA A 176 20.83 6.78 -9.27
N GLU A 177 19.69 6.85 -9.94
CA GLU A 177 19.23 7.97 -10.77
C GLU A 177 18.68 9.13 -9.90
#